data_17d5b35eda946d5b1aaffa3ff0b5ec3f
#
_entry.id   17d5b35eda946d5b1aaffa3ff0b5ec3f
#
_cell.length_a   1.000
_cell.length_b   1.000
_cell.length_c   1.000
_cell.angle_alpha   90.00
_cell.angle_beta   90.00
_cell.angle_gamma   90.00
#
_symmetry.space_group_name_H-M   'P 1'
#
loop_
_entity.id
_entity.type
_entity.pdbx_description
1 polymer ?
#
loop_
_entity_poly.entity_id
_entity_poly.type
_entity_poly.pdbx_seq_one_letter_code
_entity_poly.pdbx_strand_id
1 'polypeptide(L)'
;MTVTPLLELHRINLVYRALPALRDVDWAPATGQQWACLGPNGAGKTSLARILSGQATHFSGEFTRSRALADRGVAYVCFEQAKALCDRDCKLDDSEFRADASDPGTSVQSVILGSKQPDDSFRQWVERLRIGHILQ
;
A
#
# COMPACT_ATOMS: atom_id res chain seq x y z
N MET A 1 12.00 -2.40 -30.04
CA MET A 1 12.26 -2.83 -28.66
C MET A 1 10.92 -3.16 -28.02
N THR A 2 10.65 -4.42 -27.76
CA THR A 2 9.40 -4.84 -27.10
C THR A 2 9.53 -4.51 -25.61
N VAL A 3 8.80 -3.51 -25.15
CA VAL A 3 8.78 -3.14 -23.72
C VAL A 3 7.90 -4.16 -23.01
N THR A 4 8.51 -4.97 -22.16
CA THR A 4 7.76 -5.97 -21.38
C THR A 4 6.96 -5.23 -20.29
N PRO A 5 5.65 -5.42 -20.21
CA PRO A 5 4.83 -4.78 -19.18
C PRO A 5 5.20 -5.31 -17.79
N LEU A 6 5.09 -4.44 -16.80
CA LEU A 6 5.31 -4.79 -15.40
C LEU A 6 4.13 -5.62 -14.86
N LEU A 7 2.94 -5.27 -15.31
CA LEU A 7 1.70 -5.99 -15.08
C LEU A 7 0.73 -5.75 -16.26
N GLU A 8 -0.28 -6.58 -16.38
CA GLU A 8 -1.34 -6.42 -17.38
C GLU A 8 -2.70 -6.65 -16.73
N LEU A 9 -3.60 -5.74 -17.00
CA LEU A 9 -5.02 -5.84 -16.70
C LEU A 9 -5.76 -5.99 -18.02
N HIS A 10 -6.61 -7.01 -18.12
CA HIS A 10 -7.44 -7.22 -19.31
C HIS A 10 -8.90 -7.38 -18.92
N ARG A 11 -9.74 -6.48 -19.40
CA ARG A 11 -11.18 -6.40 -19.15
C ARG A 11 -11.55 -6.53 -17.67
N ILE A 12 -10.85 -5.83 -16.81
CA ILE A 12 -11.13 -5.87 -15.38
C ILE A 12 -12.46 -5.19 -15.07
N ASN A 13 -13.33 -5.95 -14.43
CA ASN A 13 -14.61 -5.46 -13.93
C ASN A 13 -14.72 -5.73 -12.42
N LEU A 14 -15.16 -4.74 -11.67
CA LEU A 14 -15.37 -4.85 -10.23
C LEU A 14 -16.71 -4.23 -9.84
N VAL A 15 -17.48 -4.95 -9.05
CA VAL A 15 -18.80 -4.51 -8.60
C VAL A 15 -18.86 -4.61 -7.06
N TYR A 16 -19.31 -3.53 -6.41
CA TYR A 16 -19.60 -3.50 -4.98
C TYR A 16 -21.12 -3.34 -4.77
N ARG A 17 -21.76 -4.30 -4.09
CA ARG A 17 -23.21 -4.23 -3.75
C ARG A 17 -24.08 -3.78 -4.95
N ALA A 18 -23.88 -4.42 -6.09
CA ALA A 18 -24.54 -4.13 -7.37
C ALA A 18 -24.14 -2.79 -8.04
N LEU A 19 -23.23 -2.01 -7.48
CA LEU A 19 -22.72 -0.80 -8.10
C LEU A 19 -21.37 -1.10 -8.77
N PRO A 20 -21.22 -0.86 -10.08
CA PRO A 20 -19.96 -1.08 -10.77
C PRO A 20 -18.94 -0.03 -10.36
N ALA A 21 -17.80 -0.50 -9.83
CA ALA A 21 -16.67 0.34 -9.46
C ALA A 21 -15.63 0.43 -10.58
N LEU A 22 -15.44 -0.65 -11.37
CA LEU A 22 -14.60 -0.69 -12.55
C LEU A 22 -15.35 -1.39 -13.67
N ARG A 23 -15.18 -0.92 -14.90
CA ARG A 23 -15.79 -1.50 -16.10
C ARG A 23 -14.75 -1.59 -17.20
N ASP A 24 -14.52 -2.79 -17.71
CA ASP A 24 -13.68 -3.10 -18.88
C ASP A 24 -12.34 -2.35 -18.86
N VAL A 25 -11.62 -2.42 -17.74
CA VAL A 25 -10.34 -1.72 -17.60
C VAL A 25 -9.23 -2.57 -18.21
N ASP A 26 -8.60 -2.02 -19.25
CA ASP A 26 -7.38 -2.54 -19.85
C ASP A 26 -6.22 -1.60 -19.53
N TRP A 27 -5.12 -2.15 -19.04
CA TRP A 27 -3.94 -1.36 -18.67
C TRP A 27 -2.69 -2.22 -18.56
N ALA A 28 -1.58 -1.76 -19.14
CA ALA A 28 -0.32 -2.49 -19.18
C ALA A 28 0.87 -1.54 -18.98
N PRO A 29 1.13 -1.08 -17.73
CA PRO A 29 2.27 -0.22 -17.44
C PRO A 29 3.58 -0.97 -17.56
N ALA A 30 4.58 -0.31 -18.13
CA ALA A 30 5.93 -0.84 -18.28
C ALA A 30 6.81 -0.46 -17.07
N THR A 31 7.92 -1.17 -16.93
CA THR A 31 8.94 -0.87 -15.92
C THR A 31 9.47 0.56 -16.11
N GLY A 32 9.61 1.29 -14.99
CA GLY A 32 10.12 2.66 -14.96
C GLY A 32 9.08 3.73 -15.28
N GLN A 33 7.86 3.37 -15.65
CA GLN A 33 6.78 4.35 -15.82
C GLN A 33 6.20 4.79 -14.48
N GLN A 34 5.82 6.05 -14.42
CA GLN A 34 5.07 6.66 -13.31
C GLN A 34 3.70 7.08 -13.82
N TRP A 35 2.67 6.71 -13.08
CA TRP A 35 1.28 6.95 -13.47
C TRP A 35 0.52 7.72 -12.40
N ALA A 36 -0.29 8.67 -12.83
CA ALA A 36 -1.25 9.36 -11.99
C ALA A 36 -2.67 8.97 -12.43
N CYS A 37 -3.47 8.44 -11.52
CA CYS A 37 -4.87 8.12 -11.75
C CYS A 37 -5.74 9.24 -11.21
N LEU A 38 -6.36 10.01 -12.08
CA LEU A 38 -7.19 11.17 -11.74
C LEU A 38 -8.67 10.87 -12.00
N GLY A 39 -9.54 11.54 -11.27
CA GLY A 39 -10.99 11.42 -11.43
C GLY A 39 -11.75 11.80 -10.15
N PRO A 40 -13.08 11.99 -10.23
CA PRO A 40 -13.93 12.35 -9.09
C PRO A 40 -13.96 11.25 -8.03
N ASN A 41 -14.55 11.56 -6.87
CA ASN A 41 -14.83 10.57 -5.84
C ASN A 41 -15.80 9.52 -6.41
N GLY A 42 -15.55 8.24 -6.12
CA GLY A 42 -16.32 7.14 -6.66
C GLY A 42 -15.87 6.62 -8.05
N ALA A 43 -14.89 7.27 -8.72
CA ALA A 43 -14.40 6.85 -10.04
C ALA A 43 -13.60 5.54 -10.07
N GLY A 44 -13.49 4.81 -8.94
CA GLY A 44 -12.83 3.50 -8.91
C GLY A 44 -11.32 3.52 -8.65
N LYS A 45 -10.70 4.70 -8.40
CA LYS A 45 -9.24 4.82 -8.16
C LYS A 45 -8.73 3.90 -7.04
N THR A 46 -9.37 3.95 -5.88
CA THR A 46 -9.03 3.09 -4.74
C THR A 46 -9.30 1.63 -5.04
N SER A 47 -10.35 1.33 -5.80
CA SER A 47 -10.68 -0.04 -6.22
C SER A 47 -9.60 -0.63 -7.12
N LEU A 48 -9.11 0.15 -8.08
CA LEU A 48 -7.99 -0.24 -8.93
C LEU A 48 -6.73 -0.48 -8.09
N ALA A 49 -6.38 0.44 -7.19
CA ALA A 49 -5.21 0.30 -6.31
C ALA A 49 -5.29 -0.95 -5.42
N ARG A 50 -6.48 -1.31 -4.92
CA ARG A 50 -6.70 -2.54 -4.14
C ARG A 50 -6.54 -3.82 -4.97
N ILE A 51 -6.94 -3.83 -6.24
CA ILE A 51 -6.67 -4.96 -7.15
C ILE A 51 -5.17 -5.09 -7.36
N LEU A 52 -4.48 -4.00 -7.68
CA LEU A 52 -3.04 -3.99 -7.91
C LEU A 52 -2.23 -4.48 -6.70
N SER A 53 -2.65 -4.13 -5.50
CA SER A 53 -2.02 -4.57 -4.25
C SER A 53 -2.42 -5.97 -3.80
N GLY A 54 -3.40 -6.62 -4.45
CA GLY A 54 -3.92 -7.92 -4.06
C GLY A 54 -4.91 -7.89 -2.90
N GLN A 55 -5.36 -6.71 -2.46
CA GLN A 55 -6.35 -6.56 -1.38
C GLN A 55 -7.79 -6.80 -1.87
N ALA A 56 -8.07 -6.65 -3.17
CA ALA A 56 -9.34 -7.02 -3.78
C ALA A 56 -9.14 -8.25 -4.66
N THR A 57 -9.84 -9.32 -4.33
CA THR A 57 -9.74 -10.62 -5.02
C THR A 57 -11.00 -10.98 -5.82
N HIS A 58 -12.12 -10.26 -5.57
CA HIS A 58 -13.40 -10.51 -6.23
C HIS A 58 -13.61 -9.54 -7.39
N PHE A 59 -12.96 -9.80 -8.51
CA PHE A 59 -13.15 -9.08 -9.77
C PHE A 59 -13.21 -10.11 -10.92
N SER A 60 -13.72 -9.70 -12.08
CA SER A 60 -13.64 -10.48 -13.32
C SER A 60 -12.66 -9.83 -14.30
N GLY A 61 -12.18 -10.60 -15.27
CA GLY A 61 -11.10 -10.24 -16.18
C GLY A 61 -9.80 -10.94 -15.81
N GLU A 62 -8.73 -10.60 -16.51
CA GLU A 62 -7.42 -11.22 -16.32
C GLU A 62 -6.44 -10.19 -15.73
N PHE A 63 -5.72 -10.61 -14.69
CA PHE A 63 -4.65 -9.83 -14.08
C PHE A 63 -3.37 -10.66 -14.03
N THR A 64 -2.37 -10.24 -14.77
CA THR A 64 -1.06 -10.87 -14.81
C THR A 64 0.01 -9.93 -14.25
N ARG A 65 1.00 -10.49 -13.61
CA ARG A 65 2.16 -9.78 -13.07
C ARG A 65 3.44 -10.36 -13.66
N SER A 66 4.38 -9.51 -14.04
CA SER A 66 5.72 -9.99 -14.38
C SER A 66 6.35 -10.72 -13.19
N ARG A 67 7.27 -11.65 -13.45
CA ARG A 67 7.98 -12.37 -12.40
C ARG A 67 8.70 -11.42 -11.43
N ALA A 68 9.31 -10.36 -11.96
CA ALA A 68 9.99 -9.36 -11.15
C ALA A 68 9.07 -8.64 -10.17
N LEU A 69 7.81 -8.38 -10.55
CA LEU A 69 6.81 -7.79 -9.67
C LEU A 69 6.25 -8.81 -8.69
N ALA A 70 6.06 -10.05 -9.10
CA ALA A 70 5.60 -11.12 -8.21
C ALA A 70 6.60 -11.38 -7.07
N ASP A 71 7.90 -11.38 -7.38
CA ASP A 71 8.96 -11.61 -6.40
C ASP A 71 9.14 -10.43 -5.42
N ARG A 72 8.93 -9.19 -5.88
CA ARG A 72 9.11 -7.97 -5.07
C ARG A 72 7.85 -7.53 -4.32
N GLY A 73 6.68 -7.89 -4.83
CA GLY A 73 5.40 -7.44 -4.30
C GLY A 73 5.02 -6.02 -4.71
N VAL A 74 3.87 -5.60 -4.24
CA VAL A 74 3.32 -4.24 -4.43
C VAL A 74 3.04 -3.63 -3.08
N ALA A 75 3.67 -2.49 -2.79
CA ALA A 75 3.35 -1.71 -1.60
C ALA A 75 2.11 -0.84 -1.89
N TYR A 76 1.16 -0.87 -0.98
CA TYR A 76 -0.03 -0.02 -1.00
C TYR A 76 -0.02 0.90 0.21
N VAL A 77 -0.07 2.19 -0.02
CA VAL A 77 -0.08 3.21 1.04
C VAL A 77 -1.34 4.04 0.90
N CYS A 78 -2.12 4.15 1.96
CA CYS A 78 -3.33 4.96 1.99
C CYS A 78 -3.55 5.58 3.37
N PHE A 79 -4.37 6.63 3.40
CA PHE A 79 -4.70 7.34 4.64
C PHE A 79 -5.40 6.44 5.66
N GLU A 80 -6.27 5.55 5.22
CA GLU A 80 -7.01 4.63 6.09
C GLU A 80 -6.08 3.68 6.87
N GLN A 81 -4.98 3.26 6.27
CA GLN A 81 -3.97 2.44 6.97
C GLN A 81 -3.24 3.24 8.05
N ALA A 82 -2.84 4.47 7.74
CA ALA A 82 -2.23 5.36 8.72
C ALA A 82 -3.19 5.66 9.88
N LYS A 83 -4.47 5.97 9.56
CA LYS A 83 -5.50 6.19 10.57
C LYS A 83 -5.73 4.96 11.44
N ALA A 84 -5.82 3.76 10.85
CA ALA A 84 -6.01 2.52 11.60
C ALA A 84 -4.84 2.24 12.58
N LEU A 85 -3.62 2.62 12.22
CA LEU A 85 -2.47 2.55 13.10
C LEU A 85 -2.62 3.49 14.30
N CYS A 86 -2.93 4.77 14.05
CA CYS A 86 -3.18 5.75 15.11
C CYS A 86 -4.35 5.33 16.02
N ASP A 87 -5.47 4.88 15.45
CA ASP A 87 -6.64 4.43 16.21
C ASP A 87 -6.31 3.19 17.08
N ARG A 88 -5.39 2.34 16.64
CA ARG A 88 -4.89 1.21 17.41
C ARG A 88 -4.04 1.67 18.58
N ASP A 89 -3.07 2.55 18.32
CA ASP A 89 -2.17 3.07 19.35
C ASP A 89 -2.95 3.84 20.43
N CYS A 90 -3.90 4.70 20.03
CA CYS A 90 -4.79 5.38 20.98
C CYS A 90 -5.63 4.43 21.85
N LYS A 91 -5.98 3.25 21.34
CA LYS A 91 -6.73 2.25 22.15
C LYS A 91 -5.86 1.46 23.11
N LEU A 92 -4.57 1.37 22.83
CA LEU A 92 -3.60 0.65 23.66
C LEU A 92 -2.95 1.59 24.68
N ASP A 93 -3.06 2.90 24.49
CA ASP A 93 -2.57 3.91 25.43
C ASP A 93 -3.43 3.91 26.70
N ASP A 94 -2.86 3.42 27.78
CA ASP A 94 -3.44 3.42 29.12
C ASP A 94 -2.77 4.46 30.06
N SER A 95 -1.97 5.37 29.49
CA SER A 95 -1.24 6.40 30.24
C SER A 95 -2.15 7.33 31.05
N GLU A 96 -3.40 7.53 30.59
CA GLU A 96 -4.41 8.32 31.32
C GLU A 96 -4.85 7.65 32.64
N PHE A 97 -4.68 6.32 32.75
CA PHE A 97 -5.13 5.55 33.90
C PHE A 97 -4.01 5.20 34.90
N ARG A 98 -2.76 5.46 34.56
CA ARG A 98 -1.58 5.11 35.33
C ARG A 98 -0.60 6.27 35.39
N ALA A 99 -0.38 6.85 36.55
CA ALA A 99 0.51 8.00 36.74
C ALA A 99 2.00 7.73 36.41
N ASP A 100 2.39 6.46 36.34
CA ASP A 100 3.74 5.97 36.03
C ASP A 100 3.86 5.30 34.67
N ALA A 101 2.77 5.26 33.88
CA ALA A 101 2.77 4.70 32.54
C ALA A 101 3.31 5.73 31.54
N SER A 102 4.29 5.32 30.77
CA SER A 102 4.74 6.01 29.57
C SER A 102 4.45 5.09 28.39
N ASP A 103 3.48 5.46 27.55
CA ASP A 103 3.27 4.78 26.28
C ASP A 103 4.03 5.49 25.16
N PRO A 104 5.14 4.93 24.69
CA PRO A 104 5.90 5.51 23.57
C PRO A 104 5.17 5.39 22.23
N GLY A 105 4.00 4.70 22.19
CA GLY A 105 3.31 4.37 20.95
C GLY A 105 4.10 3.41 20.05
N THR A 106 3.63 3.27 18.81
CA THR A 106 4.32 2.43 17.82
C THR A 106 5.37 3.26 17.07
N SER A 107 6.65 2.95 17.25
CA SER A 107 7.72 3.66 16.56
C SER A 107 7.66 3.47 15.04
N VAL A 108 8.08 4.48 14.27
CA VAL A 108 8.15 4.42 12.80
C VAL A 108 9.02 3.25 12.34
N GLN A 109 10.11 2.97 13.05
CA GLN A 109 10.95 1.82 12.76
C GLN A 109 10.18 0.50 12.88
N SER A 110 9.37 0.31 13.93
CA SER A 110 8.58 -0.92 14.12
C SER A 110 7.48 -1.05 13.06
N VAL A 111 6.90 0.04 12.59
CA VAL A 111 5.92 0.04 11.49
C VAL A 111 6.55 -0.44 10.19
N ILE A 112 7.77 0.04 9.88
CA ILE A 112 8.46 -0.30 8.63
C ILE A 112 9.00 -1.73 8.65
N LEU A 113 9.63 -2.13 9.74
CA LEU A 113 10.35 -3.40 9.84
C LEU A 113 9.47 -4.56 10.36
N GLY A 114 8.40 -4.24 11.11
CA GLY A 114 7.66 -5.24 11.87
C GLY A 114 8.59 -5.93 12.87
N SER A 115 8.73 -7.24 12.74
CA SER A 115 9.65 -8.05 13.56
C SER A 115 11.07 -8.21 12.98
N LYS A 116 11.35 -7.60 11.83
CA LYS A 116 12.66 -7.71 11.18
C LYS A 116 13.69 -6.80 11.84
N GLN A 117 14.95 -7.24 11.85
CA GLN A 117 16.06 -6.38 12.28
C GLN A 117 16.45 -5.40 11.16
N PRO A 118 16.92 -4.19 11.53
CA PRO A 118 17.41 -3.22 10.57
C PRO A 118 18.61 -3.78 9.79
N ASP A 119 18.47 -3.89 8.48
CA ASP A 119 19.53 -4.27 7.55
C ASP A 119 20.20 -3.04 6.90
N ASP A 120 21.22 -3.27 6.09
CA ASP A 120 21.94 -2.20 5.40
C ASP A 120 21.04 -1.46 4.39
N SER A 121 20.08 -2.15 3.78
CA SER A 121 19.10 -1.54 2.88
C SER A 121 18.21 -0.54 3.63
N PHE A 122 17.72 -0.92 4.81
CA PHE A 122 16.96 -0.02 5.66
C PHE A 122 17.76 1.22 6.05
N ARG A 123 19.03 1.05 6.48
CA ARG A 123 19.91 2.17 6.85
C ARG A 123 20.15 3.13 5.69
N GLN A 124 20.40 2.61 4.48
CA GLN A 124 20.53 3.43 3.27
C GLN A 124 19.27 4.25 2.97
N TRP A 125 18.08 3.65 3.12
CA TRP A 125 16.82 4.37 2.92
C TRP A 125 16.59 5.43 3.98
N VAL A 126 16.89 5.16 5.26
CA VAL A 126 16.80 6.13 6.36
C VAL A 126 17.67 7.36 6.08
N GLU A 127 18.91 7.14 5.65
CA GLU A 127 19.85 8.20 5.28
C GLU A 127 19.37 9.00 4.05
N ARG A 128 18.98 8.29 2.99
CA ARG A 128 18.50 8.89 1.74
C ARG A 128 17.26 9.77 1.95
N LEU A 129 16.34 9.33 2.78
CA LEU A 129 15.11 10.03 3.11
C LEU A 129 15.29 11.03 4.26
N ARG A 130 16.43 11.03 4.94
CA ARG A 130 16.73 11.87 6.11
C ARG A 130 15.70 11.74 7.24
N ILE A 131 15.19 10.53 7.47
CA ILE A 131 14.12 10.25 8.44
C ILE A 131 14.64 9.70 9.78
N GLY A 132 15.95 9.65 10.02
CA GLY A 132 16.53 9.10 11.24
C GLY A 132 15.98 9.72 12.55
N HIS A 133 15.59 10.99 12.51
CA HIS A 133 15.05 11.72 13.66
C HIS A 133 13.61 11.33 14.05
N ILE A 134 12.89 10.58 13.22
CA ILE A 134 11.50 10.16 13.46
C ILE A 134 11.35 8.66 13.65
N LEU A 135 12.44 7.91 13.75
CA LEU A 135 12.39 6.44 13.85
C LEU A 135 12.08 5.93 15.27
N GLN A 136 12.19 6.80 16.26
CA GLN A 136 11.95 6.48 17.67
C GLN A 136 10.46 6.32 17.96
#